data_1b844144048236ad9f95a6ba0501f363
#
_entry.id   1b844144048236ad9f95a6ba0501f363
#
_cell.length_a   1.000
_cell.length_b   1.000
_cell.length_c   1.000
_cell.angle_alpha   90.00
_cell.angle_beta   90.00
_cell.angle_gamma   90.00
#
_symmetry.space_group_name_H-M   'P 1'
#
loop_
_entity.id
_entity.type
_entity.pdbx_description
1 polymer ?
#
loop_
_entity_poly.entity_id
_entity_poly.type
_entity_poly.pdbx_seq_one_letter_code
_entity_poly.pdbx_strand_id
1 'polypeptide(L)'
;MAGIHGVVRRASSDDVVDVLEFDRAVPIGHERGPLLTDRVISGEVILYEREGLLSGYAVIRPRSFFGRDFVELLTVATSERRTGLGSVLLREAVATSSTRRIFTSTNRSNIPMIRLLEKENWQFSGELEGIDEGDPERIYFKDAD
;
A
#
# COMPACT_ATOMS: atom_id res chain seq x y z
N MET A 1 13.08 7.99 -13.50
CA MET A 1 12.29 9.19 -13.31
C MET A 1 13.09 10.25 -12.59
N ALA A 2 13.25 11.41 -13.19
CA ALA A 2 14.21 12.41 -12.74
C ALA A 2 13.91 13.01 -11.39
N GLY A 3 12.95 13.00 -10.74
CA GLY A 3 12.69 13.61 -9.44
C GLY A 3 12.61 12.64 -8.29
N ILE A 4 12.71 11.34 -8.54
CA ILE A 4 12.53 10.34 -7.49
C ILE A 4 13.84 9.58 -7.30
N HIS A 5 14.59 9.98 -6.27
CA HIS A 5 15.83 9.34 -5.89
C HIS A 5 15.60 8.58 -4.60
N GLY A 6 15.21 7.32 -4.72
CA GLY A 6 14.90 6.54 -3.56
C GLY A 6 15.17 5.07 -3.77
N VAL A 7 15.06 4.34 -2.67
CA VAL A 7 15.28 2.90 -2.63
C VAL A 7 14.01 2.22 -2.13
N VAL A 8 13.58 1.20 -2.87
CA VAL A 8 12.49 0.33 -2.43
C VAL A 8 13.12 -0.93 -1.86
N ARG A 9 12.74 -1.31 -0.66
CA ARG A 9 13.26 -2.52 -0.05
C ARG A 9 12.23 -3.14 0.89
N ARG A 10 12.41 -4.41 1.17
CA ARG A 10 11.58 -5.10 2.16
C ARG A 10 12.00 -4.69 3.57
N ALA A 11 11.01 -4.42 4.42
CA ALA A 11 11.27 -4.09 5.81
C ALA A 11 11.72 -5.34 6.58
N SER A 12 12.55 -5.14 7.57
CA SER A 12 12.96 -6.17 8.53
C SER A 12 12.52 -5.75 9.94
N SER A 13 12.74 -6.64 10.92
CA SER A 13 12.35 -6.35 12.30
C SER A 13 13.01 -5.08 12.85
N ASP A 14 14.17 -4.70 12.32
CA ASP A 14 14.85 -3.47 12.72
C ASP A 14 14.10 -2.21 12.29
N ASP A 15 13.17 -2.33 11.37
CA ASP A 15 12.42 -1.19 10.84
C ASP A 15 11.12 -0.90 11.61
N VAL A 16 10.75 -1.73 12.58
CA VAL A 16 9.46 -1.60 13.26
C VAL A 16 9.25 -0.21 13.85
N VAL A 17 10.23 0.29 14.60
CA VAL A 17 10.10 1.59 15.27
C VAL A 17 9.87 2.70 14.25
N ASP A 18 10.66 2.73 13.18
CA ASP A 18 10.55 3.77 12.17
C ASP A 18 9.22 3.71 11.42
N VAL A 19 8.75 2.51 11.12
CA VAL A 19 7.44 2.34 10.44
C VAL A 19 6.31 2.82 11.33
N LEU A 20 6.33 2.49 12.63
CA LEU A 20 5.31 2.91 13.56
C LEU A 20 5.31 4.43 13.75
N GLU A 21 6.48 5.04 13.85
CA GLU A 21 6.59 6.49 13.96
C GLU A 21 6.06 7.19 12.71
N PHE A 22 6.44 6.65 11.54
CA PHE A 22 5.96 7.17 10.27
C PHE A 22 4.43 7.12 10.18
N ASP A 23 3.86 5.98 10.54
CA ASP A 23 2.41 5.78 10.42
C ASP A 23 1.63 6.70 11.36
N ARG A 24 2.14 6.93 12.56
CA ARG A 24 1.51 7.85 13.52
C ARG A 24 1.47 9.28 13.04
N ALA A 25 2.42 9.68 12.21
CA ALA A 25 2.48 11.03 11.66
C ALA A 25 1.50 11.25 10.50
N VAL A 26 0.97 10.18 9.94
CA VAL A 26 0.00 10.27 8.84
C VAL A 26 -1.41 10.29 9.42
N PRO A 27 -2.27 11.25 9.04
CA PRO A 27 -3.63 11.33 9.58
C PRO A 27 -4.54 10.26 8.98
N ILE A 28 -4.63 9.12 9.63
CA ILE A 28 -5.43 7.98 9.15
C ILE A 28 -6.68 7.70 10.00
N GLY A 29 -6.83 8.39 11.11
CA GLY A 29 -8.04 8.32 11.92
C GLY A 29 -8.15 7.16 12.90
N HIS A 30 -7.23 6.18 12.88
CA HIS A 30 -7.23 5.08 13.83
C HIS A 30 -5.82 4.51 13.97
N GLU A 31 -5.60 3.81 15.08
CA GLU A 31 -4.32 3.17 15.33
C GLU A 31 -4.24 1.80 14.71
N ARG A 32 -3.09 1.49 14.13
CA ARG A 32 -2.81 0.18 13.57
C ARG A 32 -1.39 -0.32 13.86
N GLY A 33 -0.83 0.16 14.99
CA GLY A 33 0.50 -0.22 15.41
C GLY A 33 0.72 -1.73 15.56
N PRO A 34 -0.14 -2.45 16.29
CA PRO A 34 0.01 -3.91 16.43
C PRO A 34 -0.07 -4.64 15.08
N LEU A 35 -0.96 -4.21 14.21
CA LEU A 35 -1.09 -4.78 12.87
C LEU A 35 0.20 -4.57 12.08
N LEU A 36 0.72 -3.33 12.05
CA LEU A 36 1.92 -3.02 11.30
C LEU A 36 3.15 -3.77 11.83
N THR A 37 3.28 -3.87 13.15
CA THR A 37 4.36 -4.63 13.76
C THR A 37 4.35 -6.07 13.26
N ASP A 38 3.19 -6.69 13.27
CA ASP A 38 3.03 -8.06 12.79
C ASP A 38 3.41 -8.19 11.31
N ARG A 39 2.97 -7.25 10.48
CA ARG A 39 3.26 -7.26 9.04
C ARG A 39 4.74 -7.09 8.75
N VAL A 40 5.42 -6.20 9.49
CA VAL A 40 6.87 -5.99 9.33
C VAL A 40 7.62 -7.28 9.68
N ILE A 41 7.29 -7.87 10.81
CA ILE A 41 7.97 -9.10 11.28
C ILE A 41 7.72 -10.25 10.31
N SER A 42 6.52 -10.33 9.74
CA SER A 42 6.18 -11.38 8.77
C SER A 42 6.80 -11.15 7.39
N GLY A 43 7.53 -10.06 7.19
CA GLY A 43 8.18 -9.79 5.89
C GLY A 43 7.20 -9.31 4.81
N GLU A 44 6.07 -8.75 5.20
CA GLU A 44 5.00 -8.37 4.27
C GLU A 44 4.95 -6.87 3.98
N VAL A 45 5.98 -6.12 4.38
CA VAL A 45 6.03 -4.68 4.18
C VAL A 45 7.18 -4.32 3.26
N ILE A 46 6.89 -3.49 2.25
CA ILE A 46 7.92 -2.85 1.45
C ILE A 46 7.97 -1.37 1.80
N LEU A 47 9.18 -0.84 1.86
CA LEU A 47 9.44 0.54 2.23
C LEU A 47 9.98 1.31 1.03
N TYR A 48 9.64 2.58 0.96
CA TYR A 48 10.31 3.51 0.07
C TYR A 48 11.07 4.52 0.93
N GLU A 49 12.37 4.57 0.74
CA GLU A 49 13.24 5.52 1.44
C GLU A 49 13.83 6.50 0.45
N ARG A 50 13.82 7.78 0.82
CA ARG A 50 14.40 8.84 0.02
C ARG A 50 15.40 9.58 0.90
N GLU A 51 16.64 9.59 0.47
CA GLU A 51 17.72 10.22 1.24
C GLU A 51 17.80 9.68 2.67
N GLY A 52 17.61 8.38 2.82
CA GLY A 52 17.64 7.72 4.12
C GLY A 52 16.41 7.90 4.98
N LEU A 53 15.38 8.62 4.49
CA LEU A 53 14.15 8.84 5.23
C LEU A 53 13.01 8.02 4.67
N LEU A 54 12.23 7.41 5.56
CA LEU A 54 11.05 6.67 5.17
C LEU A 54 10.01 7.62 4.61
N SER A 55 9.60 7.40 3.36
CA SER A 55 8.67 8.28 2.65
C SER A 55 7.35 7.60 2.31
N GLY A 56 7.30 6.28 2.39
CA GLY A 56 6.07 5.53 2.16
C GLY A 56 6.29 4.05 2.38
N TYR A 57 5.17 3.32 2.51
CA TYR A 57 5.23 1.87 2.63
C TYR A 57 3.98 1.22 2.02
N ALA A 58 4.09 -0.05 1.70
CA ALA A 58 2.95 -0.86 1.32
C ALA A 58 3.00 -2.19 2.08
N VAL A 59 1.84 -2.68 2.45
CA VAL A 59 1.70 -4.00 3.06
C VAL A 59 1.07 -4.92 2.03
N ILE A 60 1.77 -6.02 1.74
CA ILE A 60 1.32 -7.01 0.77
C ILE A 60 1.11 -8.33 1.50
N ARG A 61 -0.13 -8.80 1.52
CA ARG A 61 -0.51 -10.04 2.20
C ARG A 61 -0.54 -11.16 1.17
N PRO A 62 0.41 -12.13 1.24
CA PRO A 62 0.44 -13.20 0.27
C PRO A 62 -0.78 -14.12 0.41
N ARG A 63 -1.43 -14.37 -0.72
CA ARG A 63 -2.55 -15.32 -0.87
C ARG A 63 -3.70 -15.14 0.13
N SER A 64 -3.91 -13.91 0.58
CA SER A 64 -4.88 -13.60 1.62
C SER A 64 -6.26 -13.19 1.07
N PHE A 65 -6.38 -13.01 -0.24
CA PHE A 65 -7.64 -12.60 -0.85
C PHE A 65 -8.08 -13.65 -1.86
N PHE A 66 -8.89 -14.60 -1.39
CA PHE A 66 -9.34 -15.73 -2.21
C PHE A 66 -8.17 -16.43 -2.92
N GLY A 67 -7.07 -16.61 -2.20
CA GLY A 67 -5.87 -17.26 -2.71
C GLY A 67 -4.95 -16.38 -3.54
N ARG A 68 -5.24 -15.10 -3.67
CA ARG A 68 -4.40 -14.13 -4.39
C ARG A 68 -3.78 -13.15 -3.42
N ASP A 69 -2.64 -12.59 -3.81
CA ASP A 69 -1.99 -11.55 -3.03
C ASP A 69 -2.89 -10.32 -2.95
N PHE A 70 -2.75 -9.60 -1.84
CA PHE A 70 -3.59 -8.44 -1.57
C PHE A 70 -2.75 -7.30 -1.01
N VAL A 71 -2.85 -6.11 -1.60
CA VAL A 71 -2.26 -4.91 -1.04
C VAL A 71 -3.20 -4.40 0.04
N GLU A 72 -2.83 -4.64 1.28
CA GLU A 72 -3.67 -4.30 2.44
C GLU A 72 -3.61 -2.82 2.79
N LEU A 73 -2.41 -2.23 2.70
CA LEU A 73 -2.17 -0.83 3.01
C LEU A 73 -1.20 -0.23 2.03
N LEU A 74 -1.41 1.02 1.70
CA LEU A 74 -0.48 1.84 0.93
C LEU A 74 -0.50 3.23 1.54
N THR A 75 0.63 3.65 2.10
CA THR A 75 0.72 4.92 2.81
C THR A 75 1.92 5.71 2.31
N VAL A 76 1.68 6.97 1.97
CA VAL A 76 2.71 7.89 1.48
C VAL A 76 2.72 9.11 2.40
N ALA A 77 3.91 9.59 2.74
CA ALA A 77 4.05 10.79 3.55
C ALA A 77 3.30 11.95 2.89
N THR A 78 2.66 12.79 3.70
CA THR A 78 1.88 13.92 3.19
C THR A 78 2.74 14.82 2.29
N SER A 79 4.00 15.05 2.68
CA SER A 79 4.94 15.86 1.90
C SER A 79 5.34 15.23 0.57
N GLU A 80 5.11 13.92 0.41
CA GLU A 80 5.50 13.18 -0.79
C GLU A 80 4.32 12.89 -1.71
N ARG A 81 3.15 13.40 -1.40
CA ARG A 81 1.98 13.22 -2.27
C ARG A 81 2.19 13.93 -3.60
N ARG A 82 1.67 13.34 -4.67
CA ARG A 82 1.80 13.82 -6.06
C ARG A 82 3.23 13.77 -6.61
N THR A 83 4.13 13.03 -5.95
CA THR A 83 5.50 12.84 -6.45
C THR A 83 5.65 11.56 -7.28
N GLY A 84 4.60 10.74 -7.37
CA GLY A 84 4.68 9.45 -8.05
C GLY A 84 5.09 8.30 -7.14
N LEU A 85 5.24 8.54 -5.85
CA LEU A 85 5.71 7.54 -4.89
C LEU A 85 4.71 6.40 -4.72
N GLY A 86 3.42 6.71 -4.69
CA GLY A 86 2.38 5.69 -4.62
C GLY A 86 2.41 4.76 -5.83
N SER A 87 2.67 5.31 -7.02
CA SER A 87 2.83 4.51 -8.24
C SER A 87 4.01 3.56 -8.14
N VAL A 88 5.14 4.03 -7.60
CA VAL A 88 6.33 3.19 -7.41
C VAL A 88 6.00 2.02 -6.47
N LEU A 89 5.35 2.28 -5.36
CA LEU A 89 4.98 1.24 -4.40
C LEU A 89 4.00 0.23 -5.00
N LEU A 90 3.00 0.70 -5.75
CA LEU A 90 2.05 -0.21 -6.41
C LEU A 90 2.73 -1.09 -7.45
N ARG A 91 3.64 -0.51 -8.25
CA ARG A 91 4.38 -1.28 -9.25
C ARG A 91 5.26 -2.33 -8.61
N GLU A 92 5.90 -1.99 -7.49
CA GLU A 92 6.71 -2.94 -6.76
C GLU A 92 5.83 -4.08 -6.20
N ALA A 93 4.66 -3.76 -5.69
CA ALA A 93 3.72 -4.77 -5.22
C ALA A 93 3.37 -5.77 -6.32
N VAL A 94 3.08 -5.27 -7.53
CA VAL A 94 2.78 -6.14 -8.68
C VAL A 94 4.01 -6.97 -9.07
N ALA A 95 5.18 -6.33 -9.12
CA ALA A 95 6.42 -7.00 -9.54
C ALA A 95 6.84 -8.10 -8.59
N THR A 96 6.55 -7.97 -7.29
CA THR A 96 6.96 -8.94 -6.27
C THR A 96 5.82 -9.90 -5.88
N SER A 97 4.66 -9.77 -6.50
CA SER A 97 3.51 -10.61 -6.19
C SER A 97 3.82 -12.09 -6.43
N SER A 98 3.38 -12.93 -5.50
CA SER A 98 3.51 -14.37 -5.62
C SER A 98 2.41 -14.99 -6.47
N THR A 99 1.39 -14.20 -6.83
CA THR A 99 0.31 -14.64 -7.71
C THR A 99 0.25 -13.73 -8.94
N ARG A 100 -0.19 -14.27 -10.07
CA ARG A 100 -0.28 -13.49 -11.29
C ARG A 100 -1.22 -12.28 -11.14
N ARG A 101 -2.33 -12.48 -10.42
CA ARG A 101 -3.29 -11.40 -10.16
C ARG A 101 -3.18 -10.99 -8.72
N ILE A 102 -3.10 -9.68 -8.48
CA ILE A 102 -3.06 -9.10 -7.16
C ILE A 102 -4.27 -8.16 -6.99
N PHE A 103 -4.85 -8.15 -5.82
CA PHE A 103 -6.00 -7.33 -5.50
C PHE A 103 -5.65 -6.23 -4.51
N THR A 104 -6.46 -5.20 -4.48
CA THR A 104 -6.44 -4.18 -3.43
C THR A 104 -7.85 -3.64 -3.25
N SER A 105 -8.05 -2.87 -2.19
CA SER A 105 -9.32 -2.20 -1.97
C SER A 105 -9.10 -0.82 -1.37
N THR A 106 -10.10 0.02 -1.53
CA THR A 106 -10.12 1.34 -0.91
C THR A 106 -11.58 1.80 -0.79
N ASN A 107 -11.87 2.65 0.20
CA ASN A 107 -13.21 3.21 0.34
C ASN A 107 -13.57 4.06 -0.88
N ARG A 108 -14.83 4.03 -1.26
CA ARG A 108 -15.32 4.83 -2.39
C ARG A 108 -15.02 6.33 -2.21
N SER A 109 -14.98 6.81 -0.98
CA SER A 109 -14.67 8.20 -0.67
C SER A 109 -13.20 8.57 -0.87
N ASN A 110 -12.32 7.57 -0.98
CA ASN A 110 -10.88 7.82 -1.10
C ASN A 110 -10.51 8.12 -2.56
N ILE A 111 -10.84 9.32 -3.01
CA ILE A 111 -10.64 9.73 -4.40
C ILE A 111 -9.16 9.70 -4.82
N PRO A 112 -8.20 10.17 -4.00
CA PRO A 112 -6.80 10.11 -4.41
C PRO A 112 -6.32 8.68 -4.70
N MET A 113 -6.73 7.70 -3.89
CA MET A 113 -6.34 6.31 -4.11
C MET A 113 -7.01 5.74 -5.36
N ILE A 114 -8.29 6.04 -5.57
CA ILE A 114 -9.00 5.60 -6.77
C ILE A 114 -8.30 6.13 -8.03
N ARG A 115 -7.91 7.41 -8.03
CA ARG A 115 -7.21 8.00 -9.16
C ARG A 115 -5.85 7.35 -9.40
N LEU A 116 -5.15 7.01 -8.32
CA LEU A 116 -3.88 6.32 -8.42
C LEU A 116 -4.05 4.93 -9.06
N LEU A 117 -5.04 4.18 -8.61
CA LEU A 117 -5.33 2.85 -9.16
C LEU A 117 -5.69 2.94 -10.65
N GLU A 118 -6.51 3.92 -11.03
CA GLU A 118 -6.87 4.14 -12.43
C GLU A 118 -5.65 4.50 -13.27
N LYS A 119 -4.81 5.40 -12.76
CA LYS A 119 -3.58 5.81 -13.43
C LYS A 119 -2.66 4.62 -13.69
N GLU A 120 -2.58 3.69 -12.74
CA GLU A 120 -1.74 2.51 -12.84
C GLU A 120 -2.43 1.35 -13.55
N ASN A 121 -3.60 1.60 -14.15
CA ASN A 121 -4.35 0.62 -14.95
C ASN A 121 -4.84 -0.59 -14.14
N TRP A 122 -5.15 -0.39 -12.88
CA TRP A 122 -5.86 -1.41 -12.12
C TRP A 122 -7.32 -1.45 -12.56
N GLN A 123 -7.90 -2.64 -12.60
CA GLN A 123 -9.27 -2.83 -13.06
C GLN A 123 -10.22 -2.85 -11.87
N PHE A 124 -11.33 -2.11 -12.00
CA PHE A 124 -12.39 -2.15 -11.01
C PHE A 124 -13.11 -3.49 -11.07
N SER A 125 -13.27 -4.14 -9.92
CA SER A 125 -13.91 -5.44 -9.82
C SER A 125 -15.32 -5.36 -9.24
N GLY A 126 -15.54 -4.49 -8.28
CA GLY A 126 -16.85 -4.36 -7.65
C GLY A 126 -16.76 -3.65 -6.30
N GLU A 127 -17.90 -3.49 -5.65
CA GLU A 127 -17.99 -2.86 -4.34
C GLU A 127 -18.49 -3.84 -3.29
N LEU A 128 -17.97 -3.71 -2.08
CA LEU A 128 -18.38 -4.50 -0.93
C LEU A 128 -18.99 -3.57 0.11
N GLU A 129 -20.25 -3.81 0.40
CA GLU A 129 -21.00 -3.07 1.43
C GLU A 129 -20.77 -3.70 2.80
N GLY A 130 -20.97 -2.90 3.86
CA GLY A 130 -21.00 -3.42 5.21
C GLY A 130 -19.70 -3.38 5.98
N ILE A 131 -18.61 -2.96 5.34
CA ILE A 131 -17.32 -2.74 6.05
C ILE A 131 -17.41 -1.42 6.80
N ASP A 132 -17.65 -0.33 6.07
CA ASP A 132 -17.88 1.00 6.64
C ASP A 132 -19.26 1.47 6.17
N GLU A 133 -20.08 1.87 7.11
CA GLU A 133 -21.46 2.25 6.77
C GLU A 133 -21.48 3.48 5.87
N GLY A 134 -22.18 3.37 4.74
CA GLY A 134 -22.32 4.47 3.79
C GLY A 134 -21.10 4.75 2.93
N ASP A 135 -20.04 3.95 3.07
CA ASP A 135 -18.81 4.16 2.31
C ASP A 135 -18.26 2.79 1.89
N PRO A 136 -18.80 2.21 0.82
CA PRO A 136 -18.40 0.85 0.41
C PRO A 136 -16.93 0.75 0.03
N GLU A 137 -16.39 -0.45 0.19
CA GLU A 137 -15.05 -0.79 -0.21
C GLU A 137 -15.06 -1.10 -1.70
N ARG A 138 -14.23 -0.40 -2.47
CA ARG A 138 -14.07 -0.66 -3.91
C ARG A 138 -12.90 -1.61 -4.12
N ILE A 139 -13.14 -2.71 -4.81
CA ILE A 139 -12.15 -3.75 -5.06
C ILE A 139 -11.55 -3.56 -6.45
N TYR A 140 -10.24 -3.63 -6.54
CA TYR A 140 -9.49 -3.51 -7.80
C TYR A 140 -8.50 -4.65 -7.92
N PHE A 141 -8.11 -4.97 -9.16
CA PHE A 141 -7.06 -5.96 -9.38
C PHE A 141 -6.14 -5.55 -10.53
N LYS A 142 -4.95 -6.13 -10.52
CA LYS A 142 -3.95 -5.94 -11.56
C LYS A 142 -3.28 -7.27 -11.84
N ASP A 143 -3.07 -7.59 -13.11
CA ASP A 143 -2.31 -8.78 -13.48
C ASP A 143 -0.86 -8.40 -13.72
N ALA A 144 0.05 -9.24 -13.19
CA ALA A 144 1.47 -9.13 -13.48
C ALA A 144 1.73 -9.57 -14.93
N ASP A 145 2.71 -8.96 -15.53
CA ASP A 145 3.10 -9.30 -16.90
C ASP A 145 3.75 -10.68 -17.00
#